data_0feeb39d127cbf3d06775bc839d9fe81
#
_entry.id   0feeb39d127cbf3d06775bc839d9fe81
#
_cell.length_a   1.000
_cell.length_b   1.000
_cell.length_c   1.000
_cell.angle_alpha   90.00
_cell.angle_beta   90.00
_cell.angle_gamma   90.00
#
_symmetry.space_group_name_H-M   'P 1'
#
loop_
_entity.id
_entity.type
_entity.pdbx_description
1 polymer ?
#
loop_
_entity_poly.entity_id
_entity_poly.type
_entity_poly.pdbx_seq_one_letter_code
_entity_poly.pdbx_strand_id
1 'polypeptide(L)'
;EYYIKQRNLEEKTEANKKFFEIQNKVEETQEKVSKDFNENNAINTFNTDYNTVKNQVLSTSSNKRVKQLLETKLDIEYPEYLLTVKKNSRNALEAESLSMQDSSQNILMSKYYFADAKEKITIKEKLINNEIDFSNTWETGKTALDKSINAIESDLFIGDVQKNIDNKNYGTAL
;
A
#
# COMPACT_ATOMS: atom_id res chain seq x y z
N GLU A 1 -47.94 -21.90 12.65
CA GLU A 1 -47.17 -20.63 12.60
C GLU A 1 -45.91 -20.64 13.48
N TYR A 2 -45.95 -21.16 14.73
CA TYR A 2 -44.82 -21.20 15.64
C TYR A 2 -43.64 -21.96 15.05
N TYR A 3 -43.82 -23.15 14.55
CA TYR A 3 -42.74 -23.97 13.93
C TYR A 3 -42.08 -23.30 12.72
N ILE A 4 -42.86 -22.58 11.92
CA ILE A 4 -42.34 -21.86 10.76
C ILE A 4 -41.46 -20.69 11.21
N LYS A 5 -41.84 -19.95 12.24
CA LYS A 5 -41.05 -18.85 12.82
C LYS A 5 -39.75 -19.36 13.42
N GLN A 6 -39.79 -20.45 14.18
CA GLN A 6 -38.61 -21.07 14.79
C GLN A 6 -37.62 -21.53 13.72
N ARG A 7 -38.07 -22.28 12.70
CA ARG A 7 -37.24 -22.72 11.58
C ARG A 7 -36.61 -21.55 10.85
N ASN A 8 -37.34 -20.47 10.58
CA ASN A 8 -36.83 -19.27 9.94
C ASN A 8 -35.73 -18.61 10.77
N LEU A 9 -35.84 -18.61 12.11
CA LEU A 9 -34.83 -18.07 13.02
C LEU A 9 -33.57 -18.93 13.01
N GLU A 10 -33.71 -20.25 13.04
CA GLU A 10 -32.62 -21.21 12.99
C GLU A 10 -31.81 -21.07 11.68
N GLU A 11 -32.51 -20.99 10.53
CA GLU A 11 -31.88 -20.81 9.23
C GLU A 11 -31.13 -19.48 9.09
N LYS A 12 -31.69 -18.37 9.62
CA LYS A 12 -31.02 -17.07 9.66
C LYS A 12 -29.80 -17.09 10.58
N THR A 13 -29.91 -17.76 11.73
CA THR A 13 -28.81 -17.88 12.68
C THR A 13 -27.65 -18.68 12.09
N GLU A 14 -27.96 -19.79 11.41
CA GLU A 14 -26.94 -20.58 10.70
C GLU A 14 -26.26 -19.76 9.61
N ALA A 15 -27.05 -19.07 8.76
CA ALA A 15 -26.50 -18.22 7.71
C ALA A 15 -25.59 -17.10 8.26
N ASN A 16 -25.97 -16.49 9.40
CA ASN A 16 -25.13 -15.49 10.05
C ASN A 16 -23.81 -16.06 10.58
N LYS A 17 -23.84 -17.22 11.24
CA LYS A 17 -22.62 -17.88 11.73
C LYS A 17 -21.65 -18.19 10.60
N LYS A 18 -22.17 -18.75 9.50
CA LYS A 18 -21.36 -19.07 8.32
C LYS A 18 -20.86 -17.83 7.60
N PHE A 19 -21.62 -16.76 7.60
CA PHE A 19 -21.19 -15.46 7.07
C PHE A 19 -19.98 -14.92 7.85
N PHE A 20 -20.03 -14.94 9.18
CA PHE A 20 -18.90 -14.54 10.01
C PHE A 20 -17.66 -15.43 9.82
N GLU A 21 -17.85 -16.73 9.63
CA GLU A 21 -16.75 -17.64 9.28
C GLU A 21 -16.07 -17.22 7.99
N ILE A 22 -16.84 -16.87 6.95
CA ILE A 22 -16.28 -16.37 5.68
C ILE A 22 -15.60 -15.01 5.88
N GLN A 23 -16.20 -14.08 6.64
CA GLN A 23 -15.60 -12.77 6.90
C GLN A 23 -14.20 -12.89 7.52
N ASN A 24 -14.04 -13.73 8.53
CA ASN A 24 -12.73 -13.97 9.14
C ASN A 24 -11.70 -14.49 8.12
N LYS A 25 -12.13 -15.42 7.24
CA LYS A 25 -11.28 -15.94 6.18
C LYS A 25 -10.96 -14.91 5.11
N VAL A 26 -11.91 -14.02 4.82
CA VAL A 26 -11.71 -12.87 3.91
C VAL A 26 -10.65 -11.93 4.45
N GLU A 27 -10.70 -11.60 5.74
CA GLU A 27 -9.69 -10.77 6.40
C GLU A 27 -8.29 -11.40 6.31
N GLU A 28 -8.16 -12.71 6.62
CA GLU A 28 -6.90 -13.44 6.45
C GLU A 28 -6.38 -13.39 5.01
N THR A 29 -7.27 -13.52 4.03
CA THR A 29 -6.92 -13.46 2.61
C THR A 29 -6.52 -12.05 2.17
N GLN A 30 -7.24 -11.03 2.64
CA GLN A 30 -6.89 -9.63 2.39
C GLN A 30 -5.53 -9.27 2.99
N GLU A 31 -5.22 -9.75 4.19
CA GLU A 31 -3.91 -9.56 4.81
C GLU A 31 -2.80 -10.25 3.99
N LYS A 32 -3.04 -11.48 3.53
CA LYS A 32 -2.10 -12.25 2.70
C LYS A 32 -1.70 -11.47 1.44
N VAL A 33 -2.64 -10.79 0.77
CA VAL A 33 -2.39 -10.04 -0.47
C VAL A 33 -2.06 -8.56 -0.23
N SER A 34 -2.08 -8.08 1.01
CA SER A 34 -1.93 -6.65 1.35
C SER A 34 -0.58 -6.04 0.96
N LYS A 35 0.44 -6.86 0.81
CA LYS A 35 1.81 -6.45 0.43
C LYS A 35 2.10 -6.62 -1.06
N ASP A 36 1.15 -7.14 -1.83
CA ASP A 36 1.30 -7.30 -3.27
C ASP A 36 0.99 -5.96 -3.96
N PHE A 37 2.04 -5.31 -4.46
CA PHE A 37 1.91 -4.03 -5.17
C PHE A 37 1.39 -4.17 -6.61
N ASN A 38 1.22 -5.39 -7.12
CA ASN A 38 0.56 -5.67 -8.38
C ASN A 38 -0.94 -5.89 -8.14
N GLU A 39 -1.77 -4.88 -8.42
CA GLU A 39 -3.21 -4.91 -8.17
C GLU A 39 -3.90 -6.11 -8.84
N ASN A 40 -3.55 -6.42 -10.07
CA ASN A 40 -4.16 -7.55 -10.79
C ASN A 40 -3.81 -8.89 -10.14
N ASN A 41 -2.58 -9.06 -9.70
CA ASN A 41 -2.14 -10.27 -9.01
C ASN A 41 -2.82 -10.40 -7.64
N ALA A 42 -2.88 -9.30 -6.87
CA ALA A 42 -3.58 -9.25 -5.59
C ALA A 42 -5.07 -9.63 -5.73
N ILE A 43 -5.77 -9.06 -6.73
CA ILE A 43 -7.18 -9.37 -7.01
C ILE A 43 -7.36 -10.82 -7.43
N ASN A 44 -6.52 -11.34 -8.32
CA ASN A 44 -6.64 -12.73 -8.79
C ASN A 44 -6.40 -13.73 -7.65
N THR A 45 -5.40 -13.49 -6.81
CA THR A 45 -5.12 -14.32 -5.63
C THR A 45 -6.27 -14.26 -4.64
N PHE A 46 -6.75 -13.05 -4.33
CA PHE A 46 -7.91 -12.86 -3.46
C PHE A 46 -9.15 -13.62 -3.98
N ASN A 47 -9.48 -13.45 -5.25
CA ASN A 47 -10.65 -14.08 -5.85
C ASN A 47 -10.58 -15.62 -5.79
N THR A 48 -9.41 -16.18 -6.03
CA THR A 48 -9.19 -17.63 -5.96
C THR A 48 -9.42 -18.15 -4.55
N ASP A 49 -8.82 -17.50 -3.56
CA ASP A 49 -8.94 -17.89 -2.15
C ASP A 49 -10.37 -17.66 -1.63
N TYR A 50 -10.98 -16.50 -1.95
CA TYR A 50 -12.36 -16.16 -1.60
C TYR A 50 -13.37 -17.19 -2.14
N ASN A 51 -13.26 -17.54 -3.43
CA ASN A 51 -14.16 -18.52 -4.04
C ASN A 51 -13.98 -19.92 -3.42
N THR A 52 -12.76 -20.28 -3.07
CA THR A 52 -12.48 -21.55 -2.37
C THR A 52 -13.18 -21.60 -1.02
N VAL A 53 -13.02 -20.55 -0.21
CA VAL A 53 -13.67 -20.44 1.11
C VAL A 53 -15.18 -20.39 1.00
N LYS A 54 -15.72 -19.54 0.10
CA LYS A 54 -17.15 -19.42 -0.18
C LYS A 54 -17.76 -20.78 -0.51
N ASN A 55 -17.17 -21.49 -1.46
CA ASN A 55 -17.68 -22.80 -1.90
C ASN A 55 -17.61 -23.85 -0.78
N GLN A 56 -16.51 -23.87 -0.01
CA GLN A 56 -16.36 -24.79 1.11
C GLN A 56 -17.46 -24.57 2.16
N VAL A 57 -17.70 -23.32 2.57
CA VAL A 57 -18.70 -22.98 3.59
C VAL A 57 -20.12 -23.21 3.06
N LEU A 58 -20.41 -22.88 1.80
CA LEU A 58 -21.69 -23.17 1.17
C LEU A 58 -21.98 -24.68 1.10
N SER A 59 -20.96 -25.52 0.86
CA SER A 59 -21.15 -26.98 0.79
C SER A 59 -21.60 -27.60 2.11
N THR A 60 -21.24 -26.97 3.24
CA THR A 60 -21.61 -27.41 4.60
C THR A 60 -22.94 -26.83 5.10
N SER A 61 -23.64 -26.02 4.31
CA SER A 61 -24.91 -25.42 4.69
C SER A 61 -26.04 -26.42 4.71
N SER A 62 -26.90 -26.37 5.73
CA SER A 62 -27.91 -27.40 6.02
C SER A 62 -28.97 -27.55 4.93
N ASN A 63 -29.32 -26.49 4.25
CA ASN A 63 -30.35 -26.52 3.21
C ASN A 63 -30.18 -25.36 2.18
N LYS A 64 -30.99 -25.43 1.11
CA LYS A 64 -30.98 -24.44 0.01
C LYS A 64 -31.24 -23.02 0.47
N ARG A 65 -32.11 -22.82 1.46
CA ARG A 65 -32.47 -21.48 1.94
C ARG A 65 -31.36 -20.82 2.71
N VAL A 66 -30.63 -21.57 3.54
CA VAL A 66 -29.43 -21.08 4.21
C VAL A 66 -28.36 -20.66 3.19
N LYS A 67 -28.17 -21.48 2.14
CA LYS A 67 -27.25 -21.13 1.03
C LYS A 67 -27.64 -19.80 0.37
N GLN A 68 -28.91 -19.64 0.00
CA GLN A 68 -29.39 -18.41 -0.63
C GLN A 68 -29.23 -17.17 0.26
N LEU A 69 -29.55 -17.29 1.55
CA LEU A 69 -29.37 -16.19 2.51
C LEU A 69 -27.90 -15.80 2.64
N LEU A 70 -27.01 -16.77 2.66
CA LEU A 70 -25.56 -16.56 2.75
C LEU A 70 -25.00 -15.93 1.46
N GLU A 71 -25.38 -16.46 0.29
CA GLU A 71 -24.99 -15.94 -1.02
C GLU A 71 -25.41 -14.47 -1.17
N THR A 72 -26.66 -14.15 -0.83
CA THR A 72 -27.16 -12.76 -0.90
C THR A 72 -26.31 -11.80 -0.03
N LYS A 73 -25.92 -12.22 1.18
CA LYS A 73 -25.06 -11.40 2.04
C LYS A 73 -23.68 -11.22 1.43
N LEU A 74 -23.08 -12.29 0.93
CA LEU A 74 -21.76 -12.27 0.33
C LEU A 74 -21.72 -11.40 -0.94
N ASP A 75 -22.75 -11.45 -1.76
CA ASP A 75 -22.84 -10.63 -2.97
C ASP A 75 -22.93 -9.12 -2.65
N ILE A 76 -23.54 -8.77 -1.52
CA ILE A 76 -23.61 -7.37 -1.04
C ILE A 76 -22.23 -6.90 -0.56
N GLU A 77 -21.48 -7.74 0.17
CA GLU A 77 -20.21 -7.36 0.77
C GLU A 77 -19.00 -7.49 -0.18
N TYR A 78 -19.11 -8.31 -1.21
CA TYR A 78 -18.00 -8.59 -2.12
C TYR A 78 -17.35 -7.35 -2.76
N PRO A 79 -18.10 -6.33 -3.22
CA PRO A 79 -17.50 -5.10 -3.75
C PRO A 79 -16.60 -4.38 -2.73
N GLU A 80 -16.98 -4.36 -1.45
CA GLU A 80 -16.17 -3.77 -0.38
C GLU A 80 -14.90 -4.56 -0.12
N TYR A 81 -14.97 -5.89 -0.21
CA TYR A 81 -13.78 -6.74 -0.09
C TYR A 81 -12.78 -6.44 -1.20
N LEU A 82 -13.24 -6.32 -2.45
CA LEU A 82 -12.39 -5.95 -3.58
C LEU A 82 -11.81 -4.54 -3.45
N LEU A 83 -12.60 -3.58 -2.97
CA LEU A 83 -12.12 -2.22 -2.75
C LEU A 83 -10.97 -2.19 -1.73
N THR A 84 -11.09 -2.98 -0.67
CA THR A 84 -10.03 -3.13 0.34
C THR A 84 -8.76 -3.73 -0.27
N VAL A 85 -8.86 -4.77 -1.09
CA VAL A 85 -7.72 -5.37 -1.78
C VAL A 85 -7.02 -4.37 -2.69
N LYS A 86 -7.78 -3.62 -3.50
CA LYS A 86 -7.24 -2.57 -4.39
C LYS A 86 -6.53 -1.47 -3.61
N LYS A 87 -7.13 -1.00 -2.52
CA LYS A 87 -6.55 0.02 -1.66
C LYS A 87 -5.24 -0.44 -1.04
N ASN A 88 -5.20 -1.68 -0.53
CA ASN A 88 -4.00 -2.25 0.06
C ASN A 88 -2.87 -2.40 -0.97
N SER A 89 -3.19 -2.88 -2.18
CA SER A 89 -2.22 -3.01 -3.27
C SER A 89 -1.65 -1.64 -3.70
N ARG A 90 -2.49 -0.61 -3.78
CA ARG A 90 -2.05 0.77 -4.07
C ARG A 90 -1.12 1.30 -2.97
N ASN A 91 -1.46 1.09 -1.70
CA ASN A 91 -0.63 1.48 -0.57
C ASN A 91 0.73 0.76 -0.58
N ALA A 92 0.75 -0.53 -0.94
CA ALA A 92 1.97 -1.31 -1.09
C ALA A 92 2.85 -0.78 -2.23
N LEU A 93 2.26 -0.41 -3.36
CA LEU A 93 2.96 0.20 -4.50
C LEU A 93 3.56 1.57 -4.13
N GLU A 94 2.82 2.39 -3.40
CA GLU A 94 3.31 3.69 -2.92
C GLU A 94 4.50 3.52 -1.98
N ALA A 95 4.42 2.59 -1.02
CA ALA A 95 5.50 2.29 -0.09
C ALA A 95 6.76 1.76 -0.80
N GLU A 96 6.61 0.88 -1.80
CA GLU A 96 7.70 0.38 -2.61
C GLU A 96 8.35 1.50 -3.43
N SER A 97 7.55 2.36 -4.06
CA SER A 97 8.02 3.51 -4.84
C SER A 97 8.79 4.50 -3.97
N LEU A 98 8.31 4.76 -2.75
CA LEU A 98 9.00 5.61 -1.79
C LEU A 98 10.36 5.02 -1.37
N SER A 99 10.41 3.71 -1.09
CA SER A 99 11.65 3.01 -0.75
C SER A 99 12.68 3.05 -1.87
N MET A 100 12.25 2.90 -3.13
CA MET A 100 13.12 3.03 -4.30
C MET A 100 13.61 4.46 -4.48
N GLN A 101 12.76 5.45 -4.26
CA GLN A 101 13.12 6.87 -4.28
C GLN A 101 14.20 7.18 -3.25
N ASP A 102 13.97 6.80 -1.98
CA ASP A 102 14.93 7.01 -0.90
C ASP A 102 16.29 6.37 -1.21
N SER A 103 16.30 5.16 -1.75
CA SER A 103 17.50 4.47 -2.17
C SER A 103 18.25 5.21 -3.27
N SER A 104 17.54 5.70 -4.30
CA SER A 104 18.08 6.49 -5.40
C SER A 104 18.66 7.82 -4.89
N GLN A 105 17.94 8.50 -4.01
CA GLN A 105 18.36 9.75 -3.36
C GLN A 105 19.68 9.54 -2.58
N ASN A 106 19.74 8.51 -1.74
CA ASN A 106 20.92 8.21 -0.95
C ASN A 106 22.18 7.93 -1.82
N ILE A 107 22.00 7.23 -2.94
CA ILE A 107 23.08 6.99 -3.91
C ILE A 107 23.54 8.31 -4.53
N LEU A 108 22.64 9.17 -4.95
CA LEU A 108 22.97 10.48 -5.54
C LEU A 108 23.65 11.40 -4.51
N MET A 109 23.13 11.44 -3.27
CA MET A 109 23.75 12.20 -2.18
C MET A 109 25.17 11.73 -1.91
N SER A 110 25.43 10.43 -1.84
CA SER A 110 26.77 9.87 -1.66
C SER A 110 27.71 10.27 -2.79
N LYS A 111 27.24 10.26 -4.04
CA LYS A 111 28.01 10.70 -5.21
C LYS A 111 28.33 12.20 -5.14
N TYR A 112 27.39 13.02 -4.70
CA TYR A 112 27.56 14.46 -4.60
C TYR A 112 28.76 14.85 -3.76
N TYR A 113 29.00 14.18 -2.63
CA TYR A 113 30.11 14.52 -1.72
C TYR A 113 31.50 14.29 -2.33
N PHE A 114 31.61 13.40 -3.31
CA PHE A 114 32.89 13.11 -3.98
C PHE A 114 33.01 13.77 -5.36
N ALA A 115 31.96 14.40 -5.85
CA ALA A 115 31.88 15.02 -7.17
C ALA A 115 32.67 16.34 -7.23
N ASP A 116 33.09 16.72 -8.45
CA ASP A 116 33.60 18.06 -8.74
C ASP A 116 32.45 19.09 -8.82
N ALA A 117 32.77 20.38 -8.96
CA ALA A 117 31.80 21.45 -8.96
C ALA A 117 30.75 21.32 -10.08
N LYS A 118 31.11 20.83 -11.26
CA LYS A 118 30.21 20.65 -12.40
C LYS A 118 29.29 19.46 -12.18
N GLU A 119 29.82 18.35 -11.71
CA GLU A 119 29.08 17.15 -11.39
C GLU A 119 28.08 17.40 -10.26
N LYS A 120 28.44 18.19 -9.25
CA LYS A 120 27.55 18.58 -8.13
C LYS A 120 26.29 19.26 -8.63
N ILE A 121 26.39 20.18 -9.60
CA ILE A 121 25.23 20.84 -10.19
C ILE A 121 24.30 19.81 -10.83
N THR A 122 24.87 18.91 -11.64
CA THR A 122 24.09 17.87 -12.32
C THR A 122 23.41 16.90 -11.33
N ILE A 123 24.10 16.53 -10.26
CA ILE A 123 23.53 15.65 -9.23
C ILE A 123 22.41 16.35 -8.47
N LYS A 124 22.59 17.63 -8.08
CA LYS A 124 21.55 18.43 -7.42
C LYS A 124 20.28 18.52 -8.30
N GLU A 125 20.45 18.80 -9.59
CA GLU A 125 19.32 18.84 -10.54
C GLU A 125 18.58 17.49 -10.60
N LYS A 126 19.31 16.37 -10.63
CA LYS A 126 18.69 15.03 -10.61
C LYS A 126 17.94 14.75 -9.33
N LEU A 127 18.49 15.12 -8.18
CA LEU A 127 17.82 14.97 -6.87
C LEU A 127 16.48 15.71 -6.86
N ILE A 128 16.47 16.99 -7.30
CA ILE A 128 15.27 17.82 -7.35
C ILE A 128 14.26 17.27 -8.36
N ASN A 129 14.70 16.88 -9.55
CA ASN A 129 13.81 16.32 -10.58
C ASN A 129 13.17 15.02 -10.13
N ASN A 130 13.90 14.14 -9.43
CA ASN A 130 13.34 12.93 -8.85
C ASN A 130 12.21 13.23 -7.85
N GLU A 131 12.36 14.27 -7.03
CA GLU A 131 11.28 14.70 -6.10
C GLU A 131 10.06 15.25 -6.84
N ILE A 132 10.29 16.05 -7.88
CA ILE A 132 9.20 16.58 -8.72
C ILE A 132 8.42 15.44 -9.39
N ASP A 133 9.13 14.46 -9.98
CA ASP A 133 8.52 13.32 -10.66
C ASP A 133 7.75 12.44 -9.67
N PHE A 134 8.31 12.19 -8.49
CA PHE A 134 7.62 11.46 -7.42
C PHE A 134 6.36 12.19 -6.96
N SER A 135 6.47 13.49 -6.68
CA SER A 135 5.35 14.31 -6.26
C SER A 135 4.23 14.36 -7.30
N ASN A 136 4.57 14.44 -8.59
CA ASN A 136 3.60 14.41 -9.69
C ASN A 136 2.92 13.04 -9.82
N THR A 137 3.68 11.95 -9.64
CA THR A 137 3.15 10.58 -9.73
C THR A 137 2.15 10.27 -8.62
N TRP A 138 2.46 10.72 -7.40
CA TRP A 138 1.69 10.40 -6.19
C TRP A 138 0.80 11.54 -5.70
N GLU A 139 0.76 12.66 -6.42
CA GLU A 139 -0.07 13.83 -6.09
C GLU A 139 0.14 14.32 -4.65
N THR A 140 1.40 14.30 -4.17
CA THR A 140 1.73 14.64 -2.77
C THR A 140 1.46 16.09 -2.40
N GLY A 141 1.29 16.95 -3.40
CA GLY A 141 0.98 18.38 -3.24
C GLY A 141 2.22 19.26 -3.07
N LYS A 142 2.03 20.55 -3.41
CA LYS A 142 3.12 21.53 -3.46
C LYS A 142 3.86 21.69 -2.12
N THR A 143 3.14 21.72 -1.01
CA THR A 143 3.76 21.92 0.32
C THR A 143 4.68 20.77 0.71
N ALA A 144 4.33 19.53 0.36
CA ALA A 144 5.17 18.37 0.62
C ALA A 144 6.40 18.40 -0.29
N LEU A 145 6.23 18.72 -1.57
CA LEU A 145 7.32 18.86 -2.53
C LEU A 145 8.32 19.94 -2.09
N ASP A 146 7.84 21.13 -1.72
CA ASP A 146 8.70 22.25 -1.26
C ASP A 146 9.51 21.84 -0.01
N LYS A 147 8.91 21.08 0.92
CA LYS A 147 9.62 20.56 2.09
C LYS A 147 10.73 19.57 1.71
N SER A 148 10.45 18.65 0.80
CA SER A 148 11.43 17.67 0.33
C SER A 148 12.60 18.34 -0.39
N ILE A 149 12.34 19.30 -1.26
CA ILE A 149 13.38 20.08 -1.95
C ILE A 149 14.24 20.86 -0.95
N ASN A 150 13.63 21.54 0.00
CA ASN A 150 14.36 22.28 1.03
C ASN A 150 15.22 21.37 1.91
N ALA A 151 14.74 20.16 2.23
CA ALA A 151 15.53 19.16 2.95
C ALA A 151 16.76 18.73 2.15
N ILE A 152 16.62 18.42 0.86
CA ILE A 152 17.74 18.08 -0.02
C ILE A 152 18.78 19.22 -0.05
N GLU A 153 18.34 20.46 -0.27
CA GLU A 153 19.23 21.60 -0.33
C GLU A 153 19.98 21.83 0.98
N SER A 154 19.30 21.65 2.11
CA SER A 154 19.88 21.73 3.45
C SER A 154 20.93 20.65 3.67
N ASP A 155 20.65 19.42 3.31
CA ASP A 155 21.57 18.28 3.49
C ASP A 155 22.82 18.43 2.61
N LEU A 156 22.67 18.89 1.37
CA LEU A 156 23.78 19.16 0.47
C LEU A 156 24.68 20.28 1.03
N PHE A 157 24.07 21.37 1.55
CA PHE A 157 24.80 22.48 2.18
C PHE A 157 25.59 22.01 3.42
N ILE A 158 24.93 21.27 4.32
CA ILE A 158 25.57 20.74 5.53
C ILE A 158 26.75 19.83 5.16
N GLY A 159 26.59 18.97 4.16
CA GLY A 159 27.64 18.09 3.68
C GLY A 159 28.82 18.84 3.08
N ASP A 160 28.59 19.91 2.33
CA ASP A 160 29.68 20.77 1.80
C ASP A 160 30.43 21.51 2.90
N VAL A 161 29.70 22.04 3.89
CA VAL A 161 30.30 22.67 5.07
C VAL A 161 31.18 21.67 5.82
N GLN A 162 30.68 20.46 6.11
CA GLN A 162 31.42 19.42 6.82
C GLN A 162 32.66 19.02 6.05
N LYS A 163 32.59 18.82 4.74
CA LYS A 163 33.74 18.49 3.90
C LYS A 163 34.81 19.56 3.94
N ASN A 164 34.41 20.85 3.93
CA ASN A 164 35.37 21.97 4.01
C ASN A 164 36.04 22.02 5.38
N ILE A 165 35.33 21.73 6.46
CA ILE A 165 35.89 21.64 7.81
C ILE A 165 36.91 20.50 7.89
N ASP A 166 36.53 19.30 7.41
CA ASP A 166 37.40 18.12 7.42
C ASP A 166 38.65 18.31 6.62
N ASN A 167 38.58 19.07 5.52
CA ASN A 167 39.74 19.45 4.72
C ASN A 167 40.48 20.69 5.26
N LYS A 168 40.11 21.22 6.42
CA LYS A 168 40.67 22.44 7.03
C LYS A 168 40.51 23.71 6.16
N ASN A 169 39.55 23.75 5.28
CA ASN A 169 39.25 24.88 4.40
C ASN A 169 38.22 25.84 5.05
N TYR A 170 38.56 26.33 6.25
CA TYR A 170 37.65 27.08 7.10
C TYR A 170 37.11 28.37 6.45
N GLY A 171 37.86 28.98 5.51
CA GLY A 171 37.40 30.18 4.79
C GLY A 171 36.29 29.94 3.80
N THR A 172 36.05 28.69 3.40
CA THR A 172 34.98 28.28 2.47
C THR A 172 33.83 27.53 3.16
N ALA A 173 33.98 27.25 4.46
CA ALA A 173 32.98 26.57 5.26
C ALA A 173 31.92 27.54 5.84
N LEU A 174 32.19 28.84 5.80
CA LEU A 174 31.31 29.93 6.24
C LEU A 174 30.73 30.68 5.04
#